data_e232143388cc2871c1382752ec86c823
#
_entry.id   e232143388cc2871c1382752ec86c823
#
_cell.length_a   1.000
_cell.length_b   1.000
_cell.length_c   1.000
_cell.angle_alpha   90.00
_cell.angle_beta   90.00
_cell.angle_gamma   90.00
#
_symmetry.space_group_name_H-M   'P 1'
#
loop_
_entity.id
_entity.type
_entity.pdbx_description
1 polymer ?
#
loop_
_entity_poly.entity_id
_entity_poly.type
_entity_poly.pdbx_seq_one_letter_code
_entity_poly.pdbx_strand_id
1 'polypeptide(L)' 'MNILLIGGGGREHSIAKALSKSNKINELHCIPGNAGIEKIARCHDYDTSNQQEILNFCENNNIDIVF' A
#
# COMPACT_ATOMS: atom_id res chain seq x y z
N MET A 1 5.11 -12.06 -0.94
CA MET A 1 5.42 -10.85 -0.16
C MET A 1 4.26 -9.88 -0.24
N ASN A 2 3.83 -9.36 0.90
CA ASN A 2 2.77 -8.38 0.98
C ASN A 2 3.37 -7.03 1.32
N ILE A 3 3.01 -5.99 0.58
CA ILE A 3 3.60 -4.66 0.70
C ILE A 3 2.53 -3.63 1.00
N LEU A 4 2.83 -2.71 1.91
CA LEU A 4 2.03 -1.53 2.17
C LEU A 4 2.80 -0.29 1.75
N LEU A 5 2.17 0.51 0.89
CA LEU A 5 2.70 1.78 0.41
C LEU A 5 1.93 2.91 1.08
N ILE A 6 2.64 3.85 1.69
CA ILE A 6 2.03 4.99 2.38
C ILE A 6 2.12 6.22 1.48
N GLY A 7 0.98 6.78 1.16
CA GLY A 7 0.88 7.99 0.37
C GLY A 7 -0.18 7.90 -0.72
N GLY A 8 -0.36 8.97 -1.48
CA GLY A 8 -1.40 9.04 -2.51
C GLY A 8 -1.04 9.94 -3.67
N GLY A 9 0.23 10.33 -3.81
CA GLY A 9 0.67 11.20 -4.89
C GLY A 9 1.17 10.46 -6.10
N GLY A 10 1.67 11.22 -7.08
CA GLY A 10 2.22 10.65 -8.31
C GLY A 10 3.45 9.77 -8.07
N ARG A 11 4.25 10.10 -7.04
CA ARG A 11 5.41 9.31 -6.67
C ARG A 11 4.99 7.91 -6.22
N GLU A 12 3.97 7.82 -5.38
CA GLU A 12 3.44 6.55 -4.89
C GLU A 12 2.80 5.77 -6.02
N HIS A 13 2.15 6.47 -6.95
CA HIS A 13 1.57 5.82 -8.13
C HIS A 13 2.68 5.16 -8.98
N SER A 14 3.80 5.85 -9.19
CA SER A 14 4.92 5.30 -9.96
C SER A 14 5.52 4.08 -9.27
N ILE A 15 5.68 4.14 -7.95
CA ILE A 15 6.20 3.02 -7.16
C ILE A 15 5.23 1.83 -7.23
N ALA A 16 3.93 2.09 -7.04
CA ALA A 16 2.92 1.04 -7.10
C ALA A 16 2.91 0.36 -8.48
N LYS A 17 3.02 1.14 -9.53
CA LYS A 17 3.04 0.61 -10.90
C LYS A 17 4.25 -0.31 -11.12
N ALA A 18 5.42 0.08 -10.62
CA ALA A 18 6.61 -0.75 -10.73
C ALA A 18 6.46 -2.04 -9.91
N LEU A 19 5.95 -1.95 -8.68
CA LEU A 19 5.76 -3.10 -7.80
C LEU A 19 4.70 -4.05 -8.34
N SER A 20 3.64 -3.54 -8.96
CA SER A 20 2.56 -4.38 -9.49
C SER A 20 3.01 -5.34 -10.60
N LYS A 21 4.15 -5.06 -11.20
CA LYS A 21 4.72 -5.92 -12.26
C LYS A 21 5.56 -7.07 -11.71
N SER A 22 5.85 -7.08 -10.41
CA SER A 22 6.67 -8.12 -9.81
C SER A 22 5.83 -9.33 -9.44
N ASN A 23 6.26 -10.52 -9.86
CA ASN A 23 5.57 -11.77 -9.51
C ASN A 23 5.90 -12.24 -8.09
N LYS A 24 6.77 -11.53 -7.38
CA LYS A 24 7.12 -11.84 -5.98
C LYS A 24 6.18 -11.17 -4.98
N ILE A 25 5.30 -10.28 -5.45
CA ILE A 25 4.36 -9.57 -4.61
C ILE A 25 3.01 -10.24 -4.70
N ASN A 26 2.50 -10.72 -3.57
CA ASN A 26 1.21 -11.37 -3.49
C ASN A 26 0.09 -10.34 -3.34
N GLU A 27 0.28 -9.36 -2.45
CA GLU A 27 -0.67 -8.29 -2.21
C GLU A 27 0.05 -6.96 -2.16
N LEU A 28 -0.49 -5.98 -2.86
CA LEU A 28 -0.01 -4.61 -2.81
C LEU A 28 -1.14 -3.74 -2.27
N HIS A 29 -0.88 -3.08 -1.15
CA HIS A 29 -1.81 -2.19 -0.48
C HIS A 29 -1.27 -0.78 -0.48
N CYS A 30 -2.16 0.20 -0.45
CA CYS A 30 -1.78 1.61 -0.37
C CYS A 30 -2.72 2.35 0.57
N ILE A 31 -2.18 3.24 1.39
CA ILE A 31 -2.94 4.06 2.32
C ILE A 31 -2.47 5.50 2.17
N PRO A 32 -3.33 6.45 1.78
CA PRO A 32 -4.69 6.26 1.31
C PRO A 32 -4.78 5.88 -0.17
N GLY A 33 -3.75 6.08 -0.95
CA GLY A 33 -3.78 5.86 -2.37
C GLY A 33 -4.53 6.95 -3.14
N ASN A 34 -4.85 6.67 -4.39
CA ASN A 34 -5.67 7.54 -5.24
C ASN A 34 -6.35 6.69 -6.32
N ALA A 35 -7.17 7.34 -7.15
CA ALA A 35 -7.94 6.64 -8.17
C ALA A 35 -7.08 5.85 -9.18
N GLY A 36 -5.90 6.38 -9.53
CA GLY A 36 -4.98 5.67 -10.41
C GLY A 36 -4.39 4.44 -9.74
N ILE A 37 -4.00 4.57 -8.47
CA ILE A 37 -3.42 3.47 -7.69
C ILE A 37 -4.46 2.38 -7.44
N GLU A 38 -5.74 2.72 -7.28
CA GLU A 38 -6.80 1.74 -7.07
C GLU A 38 -6.90 0.70 -8.17
N LYS A 39 -6.42 1.01 -9.35
CA LYS A 39 -6.45 0.08 -10.48
C LYS A 39 -5.41 -1.03 -10.36
N ILE A 40 -4.37 -0.83 -9.55
CA ILE A 40 -3.23 -1.74 -9.46
C ILE A 40 -2.90 -2.17 -8.04
N ALA A 41 -3.55 -1.58 -7.03
CA ALA A 41 -3.32 -1.91 -5.62
C ALA A 41 -4.62 -1.76 -4.85
N ARG A 42 -4.65 -2.35 -3.66
CA ARG A 42 -5.81 -2.22 -2.76
C ARG A 42 -5.62 -0.98 -1.91
N CYS A 43 -6.44 0.04 -2.12
CA CYS A 43 -6.37 1.29 -1.37
C CYS A 43 -7.29 1.25 -0.16
N HIS A 44 -6.82 1.84 0.95
CA HIS A 44 -7.57 1.88 2.20
C HIS A 44 -7.51 3.28 2.78
N ASP A 45 -8.63 3.73 3.32
CA ASP A 45 -8.76 5.08 3.87
C ASP A 45 -8.55 5.06 5.38
N TYR A 46 -7.29 4.99 5.79
CA TYR A 46 -6.91 5.09 7.20
C TYR A 46 -6.14 6.39 7.44
N ASP A 47 -6.18 6.85 8.69
CA ASP A 47 -5.40 8.02 9.11
C ASP A 47 -3.93 7.62 9.23
N THR A 48 -3.09 8.12 8.32
CA THR A 48 -1.67 7.79 8.29
C THR A 48 -0.90 8.38 9.46
N SER A 49 -1.48 9.36 10.18
CA SER A 49 -0.87 9.91 11.39
C SER A 49 -1.12 9.04 12.62
N ASN A 50 -2.03 8.09 12.53
CA ASN A 50 -2.34 7.16 13.62
C ASN A 50 -1.52 5.89 13.47
N GLN A 51 -0.38 5.85 14.17
CA GLN A 51 0.54 4.72 14.10
C GLN A 51 -0.12 3.40 14.49
N GLN A 52 -1.01 3.41 15.48
CA GLN A 52 -1.65 2.19 15.95
C GLN A 52 -2.54 1.58 14.86
N GLU A 53 -3.28 2.40 14.11
CA GLU A 53 -4.09 1.91 13.00
C GLU A 53 -3.23 1.26 11.92
N ILE A 54 -2.10 1.89 11.61
CA ILE A 54 -1.18 1.35 10.60
C ILE A 54 -0.59 0.03 11.06
N LEU A 55 -0.16 -0.06 12.32
CA LEU A 55 0.38 -1.29 12.88
C LEU A 55 -0.67 -2.42 12.88
N ASN A 56 -1.90 -2.10 13.27
CA ASN A 56 -2.98 -3.07 13.25
C ASN A 56 -3.26 -3.58 11.83
N PHE A 57 -3.24 -2.67 10.86
CA PHE A 57 -3.42 -3.03 9.46
C PHE A 57 -2.32 -4.00 9.00
N CYS A 58 -1.06 -3.69 9.34
CA CYS A 58 0.07 -4.52 8.95
C CYS A 58 -0.02 -5.92 9.56
N GLU A 59 -0.43 -6.02 10.82
CA GLU A 59 -0.59 -7.33 11.47
C GLU A 59 -1.74 -8.12 10.86
N ASN A 60 -2.88 -7.47 10.63
CA ASN A 60 -4.07 -8.14 10.11
C ASN A 60 -3.91 -8.60 8.66
N ASN A 61 -3.03 -7.96 7.91
CA ASN A 61 -2.83 -8.25 6.49
C ASN A 61 -1.48 -8.91 6.19
N ASN A 62 -0.74 -9.27 7.21
CA ASN A 62 0.56 -9.94 7.08
C ASN A 62 1.52 -9.17 6.19
N ILE A 63 1.61 -7.85 6.43
CA ILE A 63 2.48 -6.98 5.63
C ILE A 63 3.95 -7.28 5.96
N ASP A 64 4.74 -7.51 4.92
CA ASP A 64 6.17 -7.80 5.06
C ASP A 64 7.01 -6.52 5.00
N ILE A 65 6.63 -5.57 4.15
CA ILE A 65 7.40 -4.34 3.93
C ILE A 65 6.44 -3.16 3.86
N VAL A 66 6.83 -2.06 4.52
CA VAL A 66 6.13 -0.77 4.45
C VAL A 66 7.06 0.25 3.79
N PHE A 67 6.54 0.93 2.78
CA PHE A 67 7.26 2.04 2.15
C PHE A 67 6.71 3.38 2.59
#